data_a8c65bd7e49ca43aedab05a6fc30ddb6
#
_entry.id   a8c65bd7e49ca43aedab05a6fc30ddb6
#
_cell.length_a   1.000
_cell.length_b   1.000
_cell.length_c   1.000
_cell.angle_alpha   90.00
_cell.angle_beta   90.00
_cell.angle_gamma   90.00
#
_symmetry.space_group_name_H-M   'P 1'
#
loop_
_entity.id
_entity.type
_entity.pdbx_description
1 polymer ?
#
loop_
_entity_poly.entity_id
_entity_poly.type
_entity_poly.pdbx_seq_one_letter_code
_entity_poly.pdbx_strand_id
1 'polypeptide(L)'
;MKIIDAFIFFNELELLDIRLNTLNDRVDKFILVESTVSHTGKEKPLYYNDNKHLFEKFNHKIIHCIVDDTPNSFEEAQRMFLSPKDELQKNILMHCLTTSNVPFGETQWLREFYQHESTRRGMLMANLEDDDVCFVSDLDEIWNPDIEYDIDDYNVRKLRQHVYMAFLNLRSSEDWLGTYYTKYKNIKNASANHFDSLTKTKHLIVENGGWHFTYQGGLDRIKTKLENYGHQEYNNDQVKNLVQERLDIGMDVLGRPFSCVIDEVNLPNYLKNNKQKYNHLFK
;
A
#
# COMPACT_ATOMS: atom_id res chain seq x y z
N MET A 1 0.87 5.18 24.01
CA MET A 1 1.06 5.51 22.59
C MET A 1 1.38 4.20 21.87
N LYS A 2 0.49 3.76 21.03
CA LYS A 2 0.68 2.58 20.17
C LYS A 2 1.20 3.01 18.81
N ILE A 3 1.87 2.09 18.12
CA ILE A 3 2.28 2.23 16.72
C ILE A 3 1.45 1.29 15.87
N ILE A 4 0.78 1.86 14.89
CA ILE A 4 -0.15 1.19 14.00
C ILE A 4 0.43 1.21 12.60
N ASP A 5 0.41 0.07 11.94
CA ASP A 5 0.80 -0.08 10.54
C ASP A 5 -0.43 -0.48 9.73
N ALA A 6 -0.98 0.45 8.93
CA ALA A 6 -2.20 0.27 8.17
C ALA A 6 -1.91 0.26 6.67
N PHE A 7 -2.34 -0.78 5.98
CA PHE A 7 -2.06 -0.94 4.55
C PHE A 7 -3.19 -1.67 3.81
N ILE A 8 -3.31 -1.36 2.52
CA ILE A 8 -4.17 -2.11 1.62
C ILE A 8 -3.43 -3.35 1.12
N PHE A 9 -4.18 -4.44 0.91
CA PHE A 9 -3.64 -5.73 0.51
C PHE A 9 -4.37 -6.29 -0.72
N PHE A 10 -3.62 -6.87 -1.66
CA PHE A 10 -4.16 -7.55 -2.82
C PHE A 10 -3.88 -9.05 -2.78
N ASN A 11 -2.66 -9.53 -3.08
CA ASN A 11 -2.33 -10.95 -3.17
C ASN A 11 -0.87 -11.31 -2.85
N GLU A 12 -0.06 -10.37 -2.45
CA GLU A 12 1.40 -10.50 -2.32
C GLU A 12 1.78 -11.10 -0.96
N LEU A 13 1.52 -12.41 -0.74
CA LEU A 13 1.72 -13.06 0.56
C LEU A 13 3.18 -13.05 1.03
N GLU A 14 4.16 -13.15 0.11
CA GLU A 14 5.57 -13.06 0.46
C GLU A 14 5.97 -11.66 0.96
N LEU A 15 5.44 -10.60 0.32
CA LEU A 15 5.68 -9.22 0.78
C LEU A 15 4.99 -8.97 2.13
N LEU A 16 3.80 -9.54 2.34
CA LEU A 16 3.15 -9.51 3.65
C LEU A 16 4.02 -10.16 4.72
N ASP A 17 4.59 -11.33 4.45
CA ASP A 17 5.49 -11.99 5.40
C ASP A 17 6.75 -11.16 5.68
N ILE A 18 7.35 -10.56 4.65
CA ILE A 18 8.51 -9.66 4.81
C ILE A 18 8.13 -8.44 5.67
N ARG A 19 7.00 -7.79 5.37
CA ARG A 19 6.51 -6.61 6.11
C ARG A 19 6.28 -6.92 7.58
N LEU A 20 5.49 -7.95 7.86
CA LEU A 20 5.14 -8.33 9.23
C LEU A 20 6.39 -8.65 10.06
N ASN A 21 7.35 -9.39 9.48
CA ASN A 21 8.60 -9.72 10.19
C ASN A 21 9.53 -8.51 10.37
N THR A 22 9.62 -7.64 9.36
CA THR A 22 10.48 -6.44 9.43
C THR A 22 9.99 -5.48 10.50
N LEU A 23 8.66 -5.35 10.67
CA LEU A 23 8.05 -4.33 11.52
C LEU A 23 7.57 -4.87 12.88
N ASN A 24 7.64 -6.20 13.10
CA ASN A 24 7.04 -6.84 14.29
C ASN A 24 7.42 -6.18 15.62
N ASP A 25 8.68 -5.84 15.80
CA ASP A 25 9.16 -5.34 17.09
C ASP A 25 8.81 -3.86 17.35
N ARG A 26 8.35 -3.16 16.32
CA ARG A 26 7.96 -1.75 16.38
C ARG A 26 6.47 -1.53 16.39
N VAL A 27 5.70 -2.42 15.77
CA VAL A 27 4.26 -2.27 15.54
C VAL A 27 3.45 -2.98 16.60
N ASP A 28 2.49 -2.28 17.20
CA ASP A 28 1.55 -2.86 18.16
C ASP A 28 0.38 -3.57 17.45
N LYS A 29 -0.13 -2.98 16.35
CA LYS A 29 -1.19 -3.55 15.52
C LYS A 29 -0.96 -3.29 14.04
N PHE A 30 -1.18 -4.32 13.24
CA PHE A 30 -1.27 -4.27 11.79
C PHE A 30 -2.73 -4.21 11.37
N ILE A 31 -3.10 -3.23 10.57
CA ILE A 31 -4.43 -3.11 9.96
C ILE A 31 -4.28 -3.50 8.49
N LEU A 32 -4.73 -4.71 8.16
CA LEU A 32 -4.73 -5.25 6.82
C LEU A 32 -6.11 -5.05 6.19
N VAL A 33 -6.17 -4.21 5.15
CA VAL A 33 -7.43 -3.89 4.45
C VAL A 33 -7.49 -4.65 3.15
N GLU A 34 -8.41 -5.59 3.04
CA GLU A 34 -8.58 -6.47 1.89
C GLU A 34 -9.96 -6.29 1.27
N SER A 35 -10.02 -5.95 -0.02
CA SER A 35 -11.27 -5.83 -0.78
C SER A 35 -11.65 -7.16 -1.44
N THR A 36 -12.95 -7.39 -1.62
CA THR A 36 -13.50 -8.52 -2.38
C THR A 36 -13.38 -8.34 -3.90
N VAL A 37 -13.00 -7.14 -4.36
CA VAL A 37 -12.79 -6.82 -5.76
C VAL A 37 -11.42 -6.16 -5.98
N SER A 38 -10.86 -6.29 -7.17
CA SER A 38 -9.67 -5.54 -7.60
C SER A 38 -10.03 -4.09 -7.95
N HIS A 39 -9.05 -3.22 -8.14
CA HIS A 39 -9.32 -1.85 -8.56
C HIS A 39 -9.99 -1.79 -9.95
N THR A 40 -9.76 -2.79 -10.82
CA THR A 40 -10.49 -2.89 -12.09
C THR A 40 -11.92 -3.46 -11.96
N GLY A 41 -12.36 -3.81 -10.74
CA GLY A 41 -13.71 -4.29 -10.46
C GLY A 41 -13.91 -5.79 -10.66
N LYS A 42 -12.85 -6.57 -10.89
CA LYS A 42 -12.92 -8.03 -10.96
C LYS A 42 -13.07 -8.61 -9.56
N GLU A 43 -13.99 -9.54 -9.37
CA GLU A 43 -14.07 -10.32 -8.13
C GLU A 43 -12.77 -11.07 -7.88
N LYS A 44 -12.38 -11.16 -6.63
CA LYS A 44 -11.18 -11.89 -6.20
C LYS A 44 -11.41 -12.60 -4.87
N PRO A 45 -10.67 -13.70 -4.62
CA PRO A 45 -10.67 -14.32 -3.30
C PRO A 45 -10.10 -13.37 -2.24
N LEU A 46 -10.43 -13.64 -0.99
CA LEU A 46 -9.77 -12.99 0.15
C LEU A 46 -8.46 -13.73 0.47
N TYR A 47 -7.41 -13.36 -0.25
CA TYR A 47 -6.11 -14.05 -0.21
C TYR A 47 -5.52 -14.14 1.19
N TYR A 48 -5.60 -13.06 2.00
CA TYR A 48 -5.16 -13.15 3.39
C TYR A 48 -6.06 -14.09 4.19
N ASN A 49 -7.38 -13.98 4.04
CA ASN A 49 -8.32 -14.85 4.75
C ASN A 49 -8.05 -16.33 4.51
N ASP A 50 -7.81 -16.69 3.25
CA ASP A 50 -7.60 -18.06 2.82
C ASP A 50 -6.23 -18.61 3.26
N ASN A 51 -5.29 -17.72 3.57
CA ASN A 51 -3.91 -18.04 3.94
C ASN A 51 -3.53 -17.62 5.37
N LYS A 52 -4.50 -17.33 6.25
CA LYS A 52 -4.26 -16.89 7.65
C LYS A 52 -3.31 -17.80 8.42
N HIS A 53 -3.34 -19.10 8.15
CA HIS A 53 -2.50 -20.09 8.80
C HIS A 53 -0.99 -19.84 8.61
N LEU A 54 -0.59 -19.17 7.52
CA LEU A 54 0.80 -18.78 7.28
C LEU A 54 1.30 -17.68 8.23
N PHE A 55 0.37 -16.94 8.84
CA PHE A 55 0.65 -15.76 9.65
C PHE A 55 0.23 -15.89 11.12
N GLU A 56 0.03 -17.12 11.60
CA GLU A 56 -0.48 -17.39 12.95
C GLU A 56 0.29 -16.69 14.07
N LYS A 57 1.61 -16.58 13.95
CA LYS A 57 2.44 -15.89 14.93
C LYS A 57 2.11 -14.42 15.11
N PHE A 58 1.44 -13.80 14.11
CA PHE A 58 1.02 -12.39 14.12
C PHE A 58 -0.46 -12.19 14.42
N ASN A 59 -1.26 -13.26 14.60
CA ASN A 59 -2.72 -13.17 14.78
C ASN A 59 -3.13 -12.22 15.91
N HIS A 60 -2.31 -12.14 16.97
CA HIS A 60 -2.55 -11.25 18.11
C HIS A 60 -2.36 -9.74 17.77
N LYS A 61 -1.71 -9.43 16.63
CA LYS A 61 -1.47 -8.06 16.15
C LYS A 61 -2.30 -7.69 14.94
N ILE A 62 -2.70 -8.64 14.09
CA ILE A 62 -3.38 -8.35 12.83
C ILE A 62 -4.87 -8.09 13.05
N ILE A 63 -5.33 -6.95 12.56
CA ILE A 63 -6.73 -6.61 12.38
C ILE A 63 -7.04 -6.71 10.90
N HIS A 64 -7.82 -7.71 10.51
CA HIS A 64 -8.24 -7.93 9.14
C HIS A 64 -9.54 -7.17 8.88
N CYS A 65 -9.47 -6.12 8.08
CA CYS A 65 -10.60 -5.30 7.66
C CYS A 65 -11.01 -5.70 6.22
N ILE A 66 -12.15 -6.37 6.08
CA ILE A 66 -12.71 -6.75 4.78
C ILE A 66 -13.56 -5.61 4.23
N VAL A 67 -13.34 -5.26 2.96
CA VAL A 67 -14.13 -4.29 2.20
C VAL A 67 -14.94 -5.04 1.15
N ASP A 68 -16.19 -5.28 1.45
CA ASP A 68 -17.16 -6.03 0.63
C ASP A 68 -18.23 -5.13 -0.01
N ASP A 69 -18.10 -3.83 0.16
CA ASP A 69 -19.05 -2.81 -0.28
C ASP A 69 -18.42 -1.75 -1.19
N THR A 70 -17.39 -2.13 -1.93
CA THR A 70 -16.72 -1.23 -2.89
C THR A 70 -17.68 -0.88 -4.03
N PRO A 71 -17.90 0.42 -4.35
CA PRO A 71 -18.82 0.82 -5.42
C PRO A 71 -18.30 0.41 -6.80
N ASN A 72 -19.20 -0.08 -7.65
CA ASN A 72 -18.88 -0.51 -9.03
C ASN A 72 -18.87 0.66 -10.02
N SER A 73 -19.50 1.80 -9.68
CA SER A 73 -19.54 2.99 -10.54
C SER A 73 -19.68 4.26 -9.69
N PHE A 74 -19.49 5.42 -10.33
CA PHE A 74 -19.74 6.73 -9.68
C PHE A 74 -21.22 6.91 -9.31
N GLU A 75 -22.15 6.43 -10.13
CA GLU A 75 -23.58 6.48 -9.87
C GLU A 75 -23.95 5.62 -8.65
N GLU A 76 -23.29 4.46 -8.50
CA GLU A 76 -23.49 3.62 -7.31
C GLU A 76 -22.90 4.30 -6.07
N ALA A 77 -21.70 4.86 -6.15
CA ALA A 77 -21.11 5.61 -5.06
C ALA A 77 -21.98 6.79 -4.62
N GLN A 78 -22.59 7.51 -5.55
CA GLN A 78 -23.56 8.58 -5.25
C GLN A 78 -24.81 8.06 -4.55
N ARG A 79 -25.38 6.95 -5.01
CA ARG A 79 -26.55 6.32 -4.33
C ARG A 79 -26.19 5.87 -2.93
N MET A 80 -25.03 5.24 -2.73
CA MET A 80 -24.55 4.81 -1.41
C MET A 80 -24.31 6.03 -0.49
N PHE A 81 -23.80 7.13 -1.03
CA PHE A 81 -23.62 8.37 -0.27
C PHE A 81 -24.95 8.97 0.21
N LEU A 82 -25.99 8.91 -0.62
CA LEU A 82 -27.34 9.40 -0.28
C LEU A 82 -28.08 8.47 0.69
N SER A 83 -27.71 7.19 0.73
CA SER A 83 -28.29 6.19 1.65
C SER A 83 -27.19 5.30 2.22
N PRO A 84 -26.30 5.84 3.07
CA PRO A 84 -25.15 5.11 3.60
C PRO A 84 -25.56 4.11 4.68
N LYS A 85 -24.75 3.05 4.84
CA LYS A 85 -24.91 2.07 5.93
C LYS A 85 -24.66 2.70 7.30
N ASP A 86 -23.68 3.61 7.36
CA ASP A 86 -23.28 4.34 8.56
C ASP A 86 -22.60 5.67 8.20
N GLU A 87 -22.29 6.48 9.21
CA GLU A 87 -21.67 7.80 9.01
C GLU A 87 -20.22 7.69 8.50
N LEU A 88 -19.49 6.61 8.83
CA LEU A 88 -18.14 6.41 8.32
C LEU A 88 -18.16 6.10 6.82
N GLN A 89 -19.06 5.22 6.34
CA GLN A 89 -19.21 4.95 4.91
C GLN A 89 -19.57 6.24 4.15
N LYS A 90 -20.48 7.04 4.71
CA LYS A 90 -20.84 8.34 4.12
C LYS A 90 -19.62 9.25 3.99
N ASN A 91 -18.82 9.33 5.02
CA ASN A 91 -17.60 10.16 5.04
C ASN A 91 -16.55 9.64 4.04
N ILE A 92 -16.33 8.33 3.95
CA ILE A 92 -15.47 7.71 2.94
C ILE A 92 -15.93 8.09 1.52
N LEU A 93 -17.21 7.89 1.23
CA LEU A 93 -17.79 8.21 -0.08
C LEU A 93 -17.71 9.71 -0.40
N MET A 94 -17.94 10.58 0.59
CA MET A 94 -17.76 12.01 0.43
C MET A 94 -16.34 12.33 -0.07
N HIS A 95 -15.33 11.78 0.57
CA HIS A 95 -13.93 12.00 0.16
C HIS A 95 -13.65 11.46 -1.25
N CYS A 96 -14.14 10.28 -1.58
CA CYS A 96 -13.97 9.70 -2.93
C CYS A 96 -14.67 10.53 -4.03
N LEU A 97 -15.85 11.09 -3.74
CA LEU A 97 -16.64 11.83 -4.71
C LEU A 97 -16.24 13.31 -4.85
N THR A 98 -15.52 13.88 -3.88
CA THR A 98 -15.16 15.31 -3.86
C THR A 98 -13.70 15.57 -4.13
N THR A 99 -12.84 14.54 -4.12
CA THR A 99 -11.41 14.72 -4.39
C THR A 99 -11.15 14.96 -5.88
N SER A 100 -10.22 15.87 -6.19
CA SER A 100 -9.72 16.07 -7.56
C SER A 100 -8.75 14.97 -8.03
N ASN A 101 -8.33 14.07 -7.13
CA ASN A 101 -7.38 13.01 -7.43
C ASN A 101 -8.04 11.79 -8.08
N VAL A 102 -9.38 11.70 -8.04
CA VAL A 102 -10.14 10.66 -8.76
C VAL A 102 -10.70 11.28 -10.04
N PRO A 103 -10.15 10.98 -11.23
CA PRO A 103 -10.66 11.50 -12.49
C PRO A 103 -12.08 10.97 -12.72
N PHE A 104 -12.98 11.88 -13.10
CA PHE A 104 -14.37 11.51 -13.38
C PHE A 104 -14.45 10.49 -14.51
N GLY A 105 -15.19 9.39 -14.29
CA GLY A 105 -15.36 8.31 -15.24
C GLY A 105 -14.32 7.19 -15.11
N GLU A 106 -13.23 7.41 -14.39
CA GLU A 106 -12.19 6.40 -14.16
C GLU A 106 -12.46 5.62 -12.87
N THR A 107 -13.35 4.65 -12.95
CA THR A 107 -13.88 3.90 -11.79
C THR A 107 -12.81 3.09 -11.05
N GLN A 108 -11.71 2.70 -11.71
CA GLN A 108 -10.58 2.04 -11.05
C GLN A 108 -9.97 2.91 -9.94
N TRP A 109 -9.82 4.21 -10.17
CA TRP A 109 -9.35 5.15 -9.15
C TRP A 109 -10.34 5.34 -8.02
N LEU A 110 -11.65 5.35 -8.33
CA LEU A 110 -12.68 5.39 -7.29
C LEU A 110 -12.57 4.19 -6.33
N ARG A 111 -12.37 2.97 -6.87
CA ARG A 111 -12.23 1.75 -6.05
C ARG A 111 -10.95 1.74 -5.23
N GLU A 112 -9.83 2.17 -5.83
CA GLU A 112 -8.55 2.30 -5.13
C GLU A 112 -8.69 3.26 -3.96
N PHE A 113 -9.22 4.48 -4.19
CA PHE A 113 -9.43 5.47 -3.16
C PHE A 113 -10.42 4.99 -2.07
N TYR A 114 -11.46 4.27 -2.46
CA TYR A 114 -12.40 3.70 -1.50
C TYR A 114 -11.75 2.67 -0.58
N GLN A 115 -10.85 1.85 -1.11
CA GLN A 115 -10.09 0.88 -0.31
C GLN A 115 -9.11 1.58 0.63
N HIS A 116 -8.37 2.59 0.16
CA HIS A 116 -7.49 3.40 0.99
C HIS A 116 -8.25 4.11 2.11
N GLU A 117 -9.37 4.75 1.82
CA GLU A 117 -10.23 5.38 2.83
C GLU A 117 -10.77 4.37 3.85
N SER A 118 -10.95 3.11 3.44
CA SER A 118 -11.44 2.04 4.33
C SER A 118 -10.41 1.60 5.37
N THR A 119 -9.15 2.06 5.31
CA THR A 119 -8.18 1.89 6.42
C THR A 119 -8.72 2.45 7.72
N ARG A 120 -9.54 3.50 7.67
CA ARG A 120 -10.19 4.09 8.86
C ARG A 120 -11.17 3.14 9.53
N ARG A 121 -11.80 2.19 8.79
CA ARG A 121 -12.62 1.12 9.38
C ARG A 121 -11.77 0.21 10.27
N GLY A 122 -10.60 -0.18 9.79
CA GLY A 122 -9.65 -0.95 10.57
C GLY A 122 -9.12 -0.18 11.78
N MET A 123 -8.88 1.13 11.65
CA MET A 123 -8.48 1.98 12.78
C MET A 123 -9.54 2.05 13.87
N LEU A 124 -10.83 2.11 13.52
CA LEU A 124 -11.91 2.01 14.50
C LEU A 124 -11.93 0.65 15.21
N MET A 125 -11.69 -0.45 14.48
CA MET A 125 -11.61 -1.80 15.08
C MET A 125 -10.41 -1.94 16.02
N ALA A 126 -9.34 -1.15 15.81
CA ALA A 126 -8.13 -1.16 16.64
C ALA A 126 -8.31 -0.44 17.99
N ASN A 127 -9.40 0.31 18.17
CA ASN A 127 -9.69 1.10 19.38
C ASN A 127 -8.50 1.98 19.78
N LEU A 128 -8.18 2.95 18.91
CA LEU A 128 -7.00 3.82 19.03
C LEU A 128 -7.27 5.03 19.88
N GLU A 129 -6.22 5.51 20.55
CA GLU A 129 -6.18 6.78 21.29
C GLU A 129 -5.63 7.89 20.39
N ASP A 130 -5.99 9.14 20.68
CA ASP A 130 -5.64 10.32 19.88
C ASP A 130 -4.14 10.47 19.58
N ASP A 131 -3.30 10.08 20.52
CA ASP A 131 -1.83 10.16 20.41
C ASP A 131 -1.17 8.90 19.84
N ASP A 132 -1.93 7.87 19.48
CA ASP A 132 -1.38 6.71 18.77
C ASP A 132 -0.89 7.13 17.38
N VAL A 133 0.23 6.56 16.93
CA VAL A 133 0.87 6.89 15.65
C VAL A 133 0.47 5.89 14.59
N CYS A 134 -0.07 6.38 13.48
CA CYS A 134 -0.52 5.57 12.36
C CYS A 134 0.40 5.77 11.16
N PHE A 135 1.06 4.69 10.72
CA PHE A 135 1.71 4.58 9.42
C PHE A 135 0.69 4.05 8.43
N VAL A 136 0.55 4.71 7.28
CA VAL A 136 -0.43 4.35 6.24
C VAL A 136 0.26 4.26 4.89
N SER A 137 0.02 3.17 4.15
CA SER A 137 0.72 2.90 2.89
C SER A 137 0.06 1.78 2.08
N ASP A 138 0.64 1.46 0.93
CA ASP A 138 0.43 0.19 0.25
C ASP A 138 1.22 -0.94 0.92
N LEU A 139 0.83 -2.20 0.68
CA LEU A 139 1.52 -3.36 1.25
C LEU A 139 3.02 -3.39 0.90
N ASP A 140 3.34 -3.06 -0.34
CA ASP A 140 4.69 -3.13 -0.90
C ASP A 140 5.58 -1.93 -0.50
N GLU A 141 5.05 -0.98 0.28
CA GLU A 141 5.75 0.16 0.88
C GLU A 141 6.12 -0.12 2.33
N ILE A 142 7.18 -0.89 2.56
CA ILE A 142 7.63 -1.26 3.90
C ILE A 142 8.50 -0.14 4.48
N TRP A 143 8.05 0.47 5.60
CA TRP A 143 8.83 1.52 6.23
C TRP A 143 10.02 0.97 7.04
N ASN A 144 11.04 1.81 7.22
CA ASN A 144 12.24 1.42 7.97
C ASN A 144 11.98 1.48 9.49
N PRO A 145 12.04 0.34 10.21
CA PRO A 145 11.80 0.34 11.66
C PRO A 145 12.86 1.11 12.47
N ASP A 146 14.01 1.41 11.88
CA ASP A 146 15.10 2.10 12.55
C ASP A 146 14.99 3.64 12.47
N ILE A 147 13.98 4.18 11.79
CA ILE A 147 13.76 5.63 11.78
C ILE A 147 13.32 6.13 13.15
N GLU A 148 13.85 7.28 13.53
CA GLU A 148 13.30 8.06 14.63
C GLU A 148 12.07 8.82 14.12
N TYR A 149 10.91 8.57 14.74
CA TYR A 149 9.73 9.33 14.42
C TYR A 149 9.50 10.41 15.46
N ASP A 150 9.86 11.63 15.07
CA ASP A 150 9.44 12.84 15.76
C ASP A 150 8.16 13.33 15.09
N ILE A 151 7.05 13.29 15.81
CA ILE A 151 5.78 13.79 15.33
C ILE A 151 5.13 14.66 16.37
N ASP A 152 5.03 15.94 16.06
CA ASP A 152 4.22 16.86 16.83
C ASP A 152 2.72 16.68 16.53
N ASP A 153 1.87 17.40 17.25
CA ASP A 153 0.44 17.16 17.31
C ASP A 153 -0.32 17.36 15.98
N TYR A 154 0.26 18.07 15.02
CA TYR A 154 -0.47 18.52 13.83
C TYR A 154 0.21 18.15 12.51
N ASN A 155 1.32 17.45 12.58
CA ASN A 155 2.12 17.18 11.40
C ASN A 155 1.91 15.78 10.82
N VAL A 156 2.10 15.71 9.51
CA VAL A 156 2.28 14.49 8.74
C VAL A 156 3.72 14.41 8.30
N ARG A 157 4.32 13.23 8.30
CA ARG A 157 5.63 12.95 7.75
C ARG A 157 5.48 11.99 6.57
N LYS A 158 6.20 12.24 5.50
CA LYS A 158 6.32 11.33 4.36
C LYS A 158 7.68 10.66 4.35
N LEU A 159 7.70 9.40 4.04
CA LEU A 159 8.92 8.60 4.00
C LEU A 159 9.46 8.53 2.58
N ARG A 160 10.76 8.90 2.40
CA ARG A 160 11.46 8.63 1.15
C ARG A 160 11.97 7.20 1.18
N GLN A 161 11.48 6.39 0.25
CA GLN A 161 11.73 4.96 0.18
C GLN A 161 12.53 4.60 -1.06
N HIS A 162 13.41 3.61 -0.93
CA HIS A 162 14.14 3.03 -2.04
C HIS A 162 13.23 2.10 -2.85
N VAL A 163 13.14 2.33 -4.15
CA VAL A 163 12.32 1.48 -5.04
C VAL A 163 13.11 0.24 -5.45
N TYR A 164 12.51 -0.94 -5.26
CA TYR A 164 13.00 -2.21 -5.78
C TYR A 164 11.94 -2.79 -6.70
N MET A 165 12.32 -3.00 -7.96
CA MET A 165 11.39 -3.33 -9.03
C MET A 165 11.55 -4.77 -9.51
N ALA A 166 10.47 -5.52 -9.57
CA ALA A 166 10.38 -6.89 -10.07
C ALA A 166 11.14 -7.96 -9.28
N PHE A 167 12.25 -7.61 -8.64
CA PHE A 167 13.04 -8.47 -7.75
C PHE A 167 13.41 -7.72 -6.48
N LEU A 168 13.51 -8.45 -5.37
CA LEU A 168 13.78 -7.88 -4.05
C LEU A 168 15.15 -7.18 -3.94
N ASN A 169 16.08 -7.46 -4.85
CA ASN A 169 17.40 -6.87 -4.90
C ASN A 169 17.66 -6.02 -6.18
N LEU A 170 16.63 -5.75 -6.98
CA LEU A 170 16.79 -4.94 -8.19
C LEU A 170 16.35 -3.50 -7.91
N ARG A 171 17.27 -2.66 -7.42
CA ARG A 171 17.01 -1.27 -7.04
C ARG A 171 16.90 -0.37 -8.26
N SER A 172 15.81 0.38 -8.34
CA SER A 172 15.60 1.47 -9.31
C SER A 172 16.37 2.73 -8.92
N SER A 173 16.73 3.54 -9.91
CA SER A 173 17.21 4.92 -9.69
C SER A 173 16.09 5.89 -9.26
N GLU A 174 14.85 5.45 -9.26
CA GLU A 174 13.71 6.19 -8.71
C GLU A 174 13.72 6.12 -7.18
N ASP A 175 13.39 7.24 -6.52
CA ASP A 175 12.99 7.25 -5.12
C ASP A 175 11.48 7.51 -5.02
N TRP A 176 10.85 6.91 -4.00
CA TRP A 176 9.42 6.98 -3.81
C TRP A 176 9.05 7.74 -2.52
N LEU A 177 8.05 8.61 -2.59
CA LEU A 177 7.43 9.23 -1.42
C LEU A 177 6.10 8.53 -1.15
N GLY A 178 6.16 7.35 -0.55
CA GLY A 178 5.03 6.47 -0.30
C GLY A 178 4.46 6.66 1.10
N THR A 179 4.76 5.73 1.98
CA THR A 179 4.25 5.70 3.36
C THR A 179 4.27 7.07 4.03
N TYR A 180 3.17 7.45 4.63
CA TYR A 180 3.14 8.58 5.55
C TYR A 180 2.81 8.12 6.98
N TYR A 181 3.15 8.94 7.98
CA TYR A 181 2.69 8.71 9.35
C TYR A 181 2.22 10.00 10.01
N THR A 182 1.26 9.85 10.90
CA THR A 182 0.66 10.94 11.67
C THR A 182 0.02 10.40 12.96
N LYS A 183 -0.35 11.29 13.90
CA LYS A 183 -1.16 10.90 15.05
C LYS A 183 -2.60 10.57 14.63
N TYR A 184 -3.22 9.59 15.30
CA TYR A 184 -4.59 9.15 15.00
C TYR A 184 -5.60 10.30 15.04
N LYS A 185 -5.48 11.25 15.98
CA LYS A 185 -6.34 12.44 16.03
C LYS A 185 -6.42 13.24 14.73
N ASN A 186 -5.35 13.21 13.94
CA ASN A 186 -5.29 13.94 12.66
C ASN A 186 -6.02 13.20 11.53
N ILE A 187 -6.05 11.86 11.55
CA ILE A 187 -6.61 11.06 10.46
C ILE A 187 -8.02 10.53 10.76
N LYS A 188 -8.43 10.41 12.03
CA LYS A 188 -9.72 9.79 12.39
C LYS A 188 -10.94 10.43 11.72
N ASN A 189 -10.90 11.75 11.46
CA ASN A 189 -11.98 12.51 10.82
C ASN A 189 -11.55 13.16 9.48
N ALA A 190 -10.38 12.83 8.98
CA ALA A 190 -9.85 13.35 7.72
C ALA A 190 -9.75 12.25 6.66
N SER A 191 -9.50 12.63 5.41
CA SER A 191 -9.26 11.67 4.34
C SER A 191 -7.88 11.03 4.47
N ALA A 192 -7.81 9.71 4.42
CA ALA A 192 -6.55 8.98 4.33
C ALA A 192 -5.79 9.33 3.05
N ASN A 193 -6.50 9.45 1.92
CA ASN A 193 -5.93 9.85 0.63
C ASN A 193 -5.47 11.31 0.60
N HIS A 194 -6.07 12.19 1.40
CA HIS A 194 -5.62 13.57 1.49
C HIS A 194 -4.18 13.63 2.01
N PHE A 195 -3.86 12.88 3.05
CA PHE A 195 -2.49 12.83 3.59
C PHE A 195 -1.50 12.23 2.58
N ASP A 196 -1.92 11.28 1.78
CA ASP A 196 -1.10 10.73 0.71
C ASP A 196 -0.81 11.79 -0.37
N SER A 197 -1.81 12.54 -0.78
CA SER A 197 -1.70 13.60 -1.80
C SER A 197 -0.85 14.81 -1.38
N LEU A 198 -0.58 15.00 -0.08
CA LEU A 198 0.21 16.13 0.44
C LEU A 198 1.70 16.09 0.07
N THR A 199 2.14 15.21 -0.80
CA THR A 199 3.52 15.15 -1.32
C THR A 199 4.02 16.46 -1.92
N LYS A 200 3.12 17.33 -2.39
CA LYS A 200 3.43 18.62 -3.04
C LYS A 200 3.63 19.77 -2.06
N THR A 201 3.27 19.62 -0.80
CA THR A 201 3.46 20.65 0.23
C THR A 201 4.71 20.33 1.04
N LYS A 202 5.41 21.34 1.56
CA LYS A 202 6.69 21.24 2.30
C LYS A 202 6.56 20.48 3.63
N HIS A 203 6.08 19.23 3.57
CA HIS A 203 6.10 18.37 4.73
C HIS A 203 7.53 17.91 4.97
N LEU A 204 7.86 17.70 6.23
CA LEU A 204 9.15 17.15 6.57
C LEU A 204 9.21 15.72 6.01
N ILE A 205 10.04 15.54 5.00
CA ILE A 205 10.37 14.24 4.42
C ILE A 205 11.39 13.60 5.34
N VAL A 206 11.15 12.35 5.68
CA VAL A 206 12.09 11.51 6.43
C VAL A 206 12.89 10.70 5.42
N GLU A 207 14.18 10.93 5.36
CA GLU A 207 15.11 10.21 4.48
C GLU A 207 15.36 8.79 5.00
N ASN A 208 15.77 7.88 4.12
CA ASN A 208 15.94 6.45 4.43
C ASN A 208 14.70 5.82 5.07
N GLY A 209 13.52 6.27 4.60
CA GLY A 209 12.23 5.93 5.18
C GLY A 209 11.78 4.49 4.94
N GLY A 210 12.51 3.71 4.14
CA GLY A 210 12.18 2.30 3.90
C GLY A 210 12.31 1.86 2.44
N TRP A 211 11.46 0.92 2.05
CA TRP A 211 11.55 0.19 0.78
C TRP A 211 10.18 0.10 0.10
N HIS A 212 10.15 0.37 -1.20
CA HIS A 212 8.99 0.13 -2.05
C HIS A 212 9.29 -1.03 -3.01
N PHE A 213 8.78 -2.22 -2.70
CA PHE A 213 8.98 -3.45 -3.45
C PHE A 213 7.89 -3.65 -4.50
N THR A 214 7.97 -2.89 -5.60
CA THR A 214 6.91 -2.91 -6.61
C THR A 214 7.11 -4.00 -7.67
N TYR A 215 6.02 -4.52 -8.23
CA TYR A 215 6.00 -5.51 -9.33
C TYR A 215 6.76 -6.82 -9.04
N GLN A 216 6.81 -7.27 -7.79
CA GLN A 216 7.59 -8.43 -7.39
C GLN A 216 7.06 -9.76 -7.94
N GLY A 217 7.99 -10.70 -8.24
CA GLY A 217 7.67 -12.11 -8.47
C GLY A 217 7.58 -12.52 -9.95
N GLY A 218 8.26 -11.79 -10.83
CA GLY A 218 8.45 -12.19 -12.23
C GLY A 218 7.30 -11.84 -13.17
N LEU A 219 7.45 -12.24 -14.43
CA LEU A 219 6.64 -11.77 -15.56
C LEU A 219 5.12 -11.95 -15.35
N ASP A 220 4.68 -13.11 -14.88
CA ASP A 220 3.24 -13.41 -14.75
C ASP A 220 2.61 -12.57 -13.64
N ARG A 221 3.31 -12.38 -12.51
CA ARG A 221 2.82 -11.52 -11.41
C ARG A 221 2.81 -10.05 -11.82
N ILE A 222 3.78 -9.60 -12.59
CA ILE A 222 3.81 -8.22 -13.15
C ILE A 222 2.58 -8.02 -14.05
N LYS A 223 2.30 -8.94 -14.97
CA LYS A 223 1.10 -8.88 -15.84
C LYS A 223 -0.18 -8.87 -15.01
N THR A 224 -0.28 -9.74 -14.00
CA THR A 224 -1.43 -9.78 -13.09
C THR A 224 -1.63 -8.44 -12.38
N LYS A 225 -0.55 -7.81 -11.88
CA LYS A 225 -0.64 -6.49 -11.23
C LYS A 225 -1.12 -5.44 -12.23
N LEU A 226 -0.57 -5.38 -13.45
CA LEU A 226 -0.99 -4.46 -14.51
C LEU A 226 -2.49 -4.60 -14.86
N GLU A 227 -3.06 -5.78 -14.78
CA GLU A 227 -4.47 -6.05 -15.10
C GLU A 227 -5.45 -5.71 -13.96
N ASN A 228 -4.96 -5.42 -12.76
CA ASN A 228 -5.80 -5.30 -11.55
C ASN A 228 -5.63 -4.01 -10.74
N TYR A 229 -4.61 -3.18 -11.03
CA TYR A 229 -4.35 -1.95 -10.30
C TYR A 229 -4.95 -0.70 -10.99
N GLY A 230 -4.80 0.49 -10.35
CA GLY A 230 -5.41 1.74 -10.83
C GLY A 230 -4.84 2.28 -12.13
N HIS A 231 -3.53 2.15 -12.35
CA HIS A 231 -2.82 2.69 -13.52
C HIS A 231 -3.06 1.90 -14.81
N GLN A 232 -4.28 1.92 -15.32
CA GLN A 232 -4.69 1.17 -16.50
C GLN A 232 -4.06 1.65 -17.81
N GLU A 233 -3.44 2.82 -17.85
CA GLU A 233 -2.64 3.32 -18.98
C GLU A 233 -1.45 2.41 -19.31
N TYR A 234 -0.94 1.65 -18.34
CA TYR A 234 0.14 0.65 -18.55
C TYR A 234 -0.39 -0.74 -18.88
N ASN A 235 -1.69 -0.99 -18.77
CA ASN A 235 -2.32 -2.28 -19.06
C ASN A 235 -2.54 -2.45 -20.57
N ASN A 236 -1.47 -2.50 -21.35
CA ASN A 236 -1.52 -2.66 -22.81
C ASN A 236 -0.44 -3.64 -23.28
N ASP A 237 -0.62 -4.17 -24.50
CA ASP A 237 0.26 -5.17 -25.08
C ASP A 237 1.70 -4.64 -25.27
N GLN A 238 1.87 -3.36 -25.60
CA GLN A 238 3.20 -2.78 -25.79
C GLN A 238 4.02 -2.85 -24.49
N VAL A 239 3.42 -2.48 -23.36
CA VAL A 239 4.10 -2.58 -22.06
C VAL A 239 4.35 -4.04 -21.70
N LYS A 240 3.31 -4.89 -21.76
CA LYS A 240 3.38 -6.31 -21.34
C LYS A 240 4.39 -7.14 -22.15
N ASN A 241 4.53 -6.88 -23.45
CA ASN A 241 5.45 -7.61 -24.32
C ASN A 241 6.90 -7.23 -24.11
N LEU A 242 7.18 -6.02 -23.62
CA LEU A 242 8.54 -5.52 -23.40
C LEU A 242 9.04 -5.74 -21.97
N VAL A 243 8.21 -6.23 -21.04
CA VAL A 243 8.61 -6.41 -19.63
C VAL A 243 9.89 -7.24 -19.51
N GLN A 244 9.95 -8.40 -20.17
CA GLN A 244 11.11 -9.29 -20.05
C GLN A 244 12.38 -8.65 -20.62
N GLU A 245 12.33 -8.07 -21.81
CA GLU A 245 13.46 -7.36 -22.41
C GLU A 245 13.99 -6.23 -21.51
N ARG A 246 13.09 -5.43 -20.95
CA ARG A 246 13.44 -4.34 -20.02
C ARG A 246 14.12 -4.87 -18.76
N LEU A 247 13.60 -5.95 -18.19
CA LEU A 247 14.23 -6.60 -17.02
C LEU A 247 15.63 -7.10 -17.32
N ASP A 248 15.85 -7.68 -18.51
CA ASP A 248 17.14 -8.24 -18.91
C ASP A 248 18.23 -7.14 -19.03
N ILE A 249 17.84 -5.97 -19.52
CA ILE A 249 18.75 -4.83 -19.71
C ILE A 249 18.78 -3.86 -18.49
N GLY A 250 18.10 -4.19 -17.39
CA GLY A 250 18.11 -3.36 -16.18
C GLY A 250 17.36 -2.04 -16.31
N MET A 251 16.25 -2.03 -17.03
CA MET A 251 15.35 -0.88 -17.18
C MET A 251 14.05 -1.07 -16.39
N ASP A 252 13.38 0.04 -16.18
CA ASP A 252 12.03 0.08 -15.60
C ASP A 252 11.04 -0.74 -16.42
N VAL A 253 10.26 -1.63 -15.79
CA VAL A 253 9.33 -2.55 -16.47
C VAL A 253 8.22 -1.82 -17.24
N LEU A 254 7.85 -0.62 -16.84
CA LEU A 254 6.86 0.23 -17.53
C LEU A 254 7.47 1.04 -18.67
N GLY A 255 8.81 1.10 -18.77
CA GLY A 255 9.53 1.88 -19.78
C GLY A 255 9.72 3.35 -19.40
N ARG A 256 9.61 3.70 -18.11
CA ARG A 256 9.96 5.01 -17.60
C ARG A 256 11.50 5.19 -17.61
N PRO A 257 12.04 6.41 -17.54
CA PRO A 257 13.47 6.68 -17.69
C PRO A 257 14.31 6.36 -16.43
N PHE A 258 14.04 5.22 -15.79
CA PHE A 258 14.76 4.76 -14.61
C PHE A 258 15.59 3.52 -14.94
N SER A 259 16.82 3.50 -14.45
CA SER A 259 17.70 2.33 -14.51
C SER A 259 17.59 1.51 -13.24
N CYS A 260 17.88 0.22 -13.35
CA CYS A 260 17.87 -0.71 -12.22
C CYS A 260 19.21 -1.40 -12.06
N VAL A 261 19.70 -1.52 -10.84
CA VAL A 261 20.96 -2.19 -10.49
C VAL A 261 20.75 -3.16 -9.34
N ILE A 262 21.59 -4.17 -9.23
CA ILE A 262 21.57 -5.10 -8.09
C ILE A 262 22.06 -4.35 -6.83
N ASP A 263 21.24 -4.35 -5.79
CA ASP A 263 21.55 -3.82 -4.47
C ASP A 263 21.04 -4.78 -3.40
N GLU A 264 21.95 -5.41 -2.68
CA GLU A 264 21.65 -6.29 -1.56
C GLU A 264 22.08 -5.68 -0.21
N VAL A 265 22.73 -4.54 -0.23
CA VAL A 265 23.27 -3.88 0.97
C VAL A 265 22.17 -3.15 1.73
N ASN A 266 21.33 -2.45 1.00
CA ASN A 266 20.31 -1.55 1.58
C ASN A 266 18.95 -2.24 1.83
N LEU A 267 18.90 -3.57 1.83
CA LEU A 267 17.67 -4.33 2.10
C LEU A 267 17.33 -4.35 3.61
N PRO A 268 16.06 -4.61 3.97
CA PRO A 268 15.66 -4.85 5.38
C PRO A 268 16.52 -5.93 6.03
N ASN A 269 16.90 -5.76 7.29
CA ASN A 269 17.70 -6.74 8.01
C ASN A 269 17.06 -8.13 8.04
N TYR A 270 15.73 -8.17 8.21
CA TYR A 270 15.01 -9.44 8.14
C TYR A 270 15.23 -10.16 6.80
N LEU A 271 15.09 -9.42 5.68
CA LEU A 271 15.25 -9.99 4.34
C LEU A 271 16.68 -10.48 4.09
N LYS A 272 17.69 -9.69 4.47
CA LYS A 272 19.12 -10.11 4.38
C LYS A 272 19.39 -11.41 5.09
N ASN A 273 18.84 -11.58 6.31
CA ASN A 273 19.05 -12.74 7.15
C ASN A 273 18.22 -13.97 6.71
N ASN A 274 17.20 -13.78 5.86
CA ASN A 274 16.28 -14.83 5.40
C ASN A 274 16.24 -14.96 3.88
N LYS A 275 17.28 -14.54 3.17
CA LYS A 275 17.36 -14.52 1.71
C LYS A 275 16.98 -15.88 1.08
N GLN A 276 17.42 -16.98 1.68
CA GLN A 276 17.13 -18.33 1.18
C GLN A 276 15.62 -18.62 1.05
N LYS A 277 14.81 -18.12 1.97
CA LYS A 277 13.34 -18.28 1.97
C LYS A 277 12.70 -17.63 0.73
N TYR A 278 13.27 -16.53 0.26
CA TYR A 278 12.75 -15.72 -0.83
C TYR A 278 13.62 -15.76 -2.08
N ASN A 279 14.48 -16.78 -2.23
CA ASN A 279 15.48 -16.83 -3.30
C ASN A 279 14.88 -16.71 -4.70
N HIS A 280 13.64 -17.20 -4.91
CA HIS A 280 12.90 -17.08 -6.17
C HIS A 280 12.45 -15.65 -6.51
N LEU A 281 12.56 -14.71 -5.57
CA LEU A 281 12.27 -13.28 -5.76
C LEU A 281 13.55 -12.43 -5.90
N PHE A 282 14.72 -13.05 -5.91
CA PHE A 282 16.01 -12.39 -6.17
C PHE A 282 16.45 -12.60 -7.63
N LYS A 283 17.07 -11.57 -8.21
CA LYS A 283 17.71 -11.63 -9.54
C LYS A 283 19.15 -12.13 -9.43
#